data_0efacc49c92c9df351075f6bc4503591
#
_entry.id   0efacc49c92c9df351075f6bc4503591
#
_cell.length_a   1.000
_cell.length_b   1.000
_cell.length_c   1.000
_cell.angle_alpha   90.00
_cell.angle_beta   90.00
_cell.angle_gamma   90.00
#
_symmetry.space_group_name_H-M   'P 1'
#
loop_
_entity.id
_entity.type
_entity.pdbx_description
1 polymer ?
#
loop_
_entity_poly.entity_id
_entity_poly.type
_entity_poly.pdbx_seq_one_letter_code
_entity_poly.pdbx_strand_id
1 'polypeptide(L)'
;SDVYKRQVVADNMEHPNGIRIWGDYMYVTQSCMTRQKTDSGKLMSCVYRFPLDAEGIHCTNTLADPHIFLTFITENPKCQYGVDGIVFDHDGNLYVGNFGDGVVHKITFNPDGSVKENRKWACDPANLKSTDGMTIDPYGNIYVADFSANAIARITPDGRVTRMACSPDTDGFHGELDEPGEPCVWGDKIIVSCFDLVTDEEKVNTAHEMPATMAMLDVEP
;
A
#
# COMPACT_ATOMS: atom_id res chain seq x y z
N SER A 1 3.95 -23.00 -29.57
CA SER A 1 3.33 -23.49 -28.31
C SER A 1 3.55 -22.40 -27.26
N ASP A 2 2.45 -21.92 -26.69
CA ASP A 2 2.53 -20.95 -25.59
C ASP A 2 3.29 -21.59 -24.44
N VAL A 3 4.49 -21.07 -24.16
CA VAL A 3 5.33 -21.51 -23.04
C VAL A 3 4.71 -21.09 -21.69
N TYR A 4 3.80 -20.13 -21.71
CA TYR A 4 3.15 -19.58 -20.52
C TYR A 4 1.64 -19.82 -20.58
N LYS A 5 1.11 -20.55 -19.61
CA LYS A 5 -0.33 -20.55 -19.36
C LYS A 5 -0.71 -19.22 -18.71
N ARG A 6 -1.71 -18.57 -19.25
CA ARG A 6 -2.35 -17.39 -18.65
C ARG A 6 -3.75 -17.80 -18.23
N GLN A 7 -4.11 -17.45 -17.01
CA GLN A 7 -5.44 -17.68 -16.47
C GLN A 7 -5.89 -16.46 -15.67
N VAL A 8 -7.20 -16.27 -15.60
CA VAL A 8 -7.79 -15.27 -14.73
C VAL A 8 -7.90 -15.90 -13.34
N VAL A 9 -7.22 -15.32 -12.36
CA VAL A 9 -7.32 -15.71 -10.94
C VAL A 9 -8.61 -15.16 -10.35
N ALA A 10 -8.80 -13.86 -10.46
CA ALA A 10 -10.01 -13.16 -10.03
C ALA A 10 -10.31 -12.02 -10.99
N ASP A 11 -11.58 -11.72 -11.18
CA ASP A 11 -12.06 -10.61 -12.00
C ASP A 11 -13.05 -9.72 -11.25
N ASN A 12 -13.52 -8.66 -11.92
CA ASN A 12 -14.48 -7.69 -11.40
C ASN A 12 -14.00 -6.94 -10.14
N MET A 13 -12.69 -6.87 -9.90
CA MET A 13 -12.12 -6.01 -8.87
C MET A 13 -12.23 -4.54 -9.31
N GLU A 14 -12.57 -3.64 -8.38
CA GLU A 14 -12.78 -2.21 -8.72
C GLU A 14 -11.45 -1.43 -8.75
N HIS A 15 -10.65 -1.55 -7.69
CA HIS A 15 -9.39 -0.83 -7.51
C HIS A 15 -8.32 -1.72 -6.84
N PRO A 16 -7.91 -2.84 -7.49
CA PRO A 16 -6.82 -3.66 -6.96
C PRO A 16 -5.51 -2.87 -6.99
N ASN A 17 -4.72 -2.97 -5.92
CA ASN A 17 -3.48 -2.24 -5.78
C ASN A 17 -2.33 -3.16 -5.33
N GLY A 18 -1.95 -3.14 -4.06
CA GLY A 18 -0.85 -3.97 -3.55
C GLY A 18 -1.17 -5.47 -3.55
N ILE A 19 -0.17 -6.28 -3.83
CA ILE A 19 -0.28 -7.75 -3.79
C ILE A 19 0.91 -8.37 -3.05
N ARG A 20 0.65 -9.33 -2.15
CA ARG A 20 1.69 -10.14 -1.48
C ARG A 20 1.21 -11.58 -1.33
N ILE A 21 2.19 -12.49 -1.36
CA ILE A 21 1.96 -13.92 -1.13
C ILE A 21 2.48 -14.26 0.27
N TRP A 22 1.66 -14.99 1.04
CA TRP A 22 2.07 -15.57 2.31
C TRP A 22 1.40 -16.92 2.52
N GLY A 23 2.21 -17.96 2.78
CA GLY A 23 1.72 -19.34 2.82
C GLY A 23 1.06 -19.74 1.50
N ASP A 24 -0.12 -20.31 1.58
CA ASP A 24 -0.88 -20.80 0.42
C ASP A 24 -1.86 -19.75 -0.15
N TYR A 25 -1.67 -18.48 0.22
CA TYR A 25 -2.60 -17.42 -0.15
C TYR A 25 -1.90 -16.21 -0.78
N MET A 26 -2.61 -15.58 -1.68
CA MET A 26 -2.32 -14.26 -2.20
C MET A 26 -3.27 -13.24 -1.56
N TYR A 27 -2.72 -12.14 -1.08
CA TYR A 27 -3.44 -11.03 -0.47
C TYR A 27 -3.37 -9.84 -1.38
N VAL A 28 -4.52 -9.24 -1.68
CA VAL A 28 -4.63 -8.12 -2.61
C VAL A 28 -5.43 -7.01 -1.95
N THR A 29 -4.86 -5.82 -1.86
CA THR A 29 -5.60 -4.64 -1.42
C THR A 29 -6.54 -4.16 -2.52
N GLN A 30 -7.72 -3.70 -2.12
CA GLN A 30 -8.65 -2.97 -2.97
C GLN A 30 -8.92 -1.62 -2.32
N SER A 31 -8.38 -0.58 -2.91
CA SER A 31 -8.35 0.77 -2.32
C SER A 31 -9.72 1.42 -2.23
N CYS A 32 -10.65 1.04 -3.07
CA CYS A 32 -12.02 1.53 -3.05
C CYS A 32 -13.03 0.40 -3.27
N MET A 33 -14.07 0.39 -2.46
CA MET A 33 -15.30 -0.35 -2.70
C MET A 33 -16.38 0.69 -3.02
N THR A 34 -16.55 1.04 -4.31
CA THR A 34 -17.29 2.24 -4.73
C THR A 34 -18.74 2.30 -4.26
N ARG A 35 -19.35 1.13 -4.05
CA ARG A 35 -20.74 1.00 -3.60
C ARG A 35 -20.87 0.74 -2.10
N GLN A 36 -19.74 0.64 -1.38
CA GLN A 36 -19.74 0.35 0.05
C GLN A 36 -19.22 1.58 0.81
N LYS A 37 -20.09 2.14 1.63
CA LYS A 37 -19.75 3.25 2.52
C LYS A 37 -20.34 2.99 3.90
N THR A 38 -19.75 3.59 4.91
CA THR A 38 -20.35 3.61 6.25
C THR A 38 -21.65 4.43 6.24
N ASP A 39 -22.47 4.32 7.29
CA ASP A 39 -23.67 5.15 7.46
C ASP A 39 -23.35 6.66 7.45
N SER A 40 -22.13 7.04 7.84
CA SER A 40 -21.63 8.42 7.78
C SER A 40 -21.04 8.81 6.42
N GLY A 41 -21.12 7.94 5.41
CA GLY A 41 -20.65 8.19 4.05
C GLY A 41 -19.14 8.01 3.83
N LYS A 42 -18.39 7.50 4.82
CA LYS A 42 -16.96 7.25 4.67
C LYS A 42 -16.68 6.07 3.76
N LEU A 43 -15.57 6.16 3.01
CA LEU A 43 -15.11 5.11 2.11
C LEU A 43 -14.78 3.83 2.89
N MET A 44 -15.21 2.72 2.34
CA MET A 44 -14.76 1.38 2.71
C MET A 44 -13.81 0.82 1.66
N SER A 45 -12.80 0.12 2.13
CA SER A 45 -11.82 -0.60 1.34
C SER A 45 -11.58 -1.98 1.95
N CYS A 46 -10.88 -2.87 1.25
CA CYS A 46 -10.67 -4.22 1.76
C CYS A 46 -9.32 -4.82 1.34
N VAL A 47 -8.97 -5.89 2.02
CA VAL A 47 -7.97 -6.86 1.56
C VAL A 47 -8.71 -8.12 1.17
N TYR A 48 -8.56 -8.54 -0.08
CA TYR A 48 -8.94 -9.85 -0.56
C TYR A 48 -7.88 -10.90 -0.21
N ARG A 49 -8.30 -12.13 0.01
CA ARG A 49 -7.42 -13.29 0.18
C ARG A 49 -7.87 -14.41 -0.74
N PHE A 50 -7.03 -14.76 -1.70
CA PHE A 50 -7.29 -15.83 -2.66
C PHE A 50 -6.31 -16.99 -2.44
N PRO A 51 -6.75 -18.26 -2.50
CA PRO A 51 -5.81 -19.38 -2.60
C PRO A 51 -4.88 -19.22 -3.81
N LEU A 52 -3.64 -19.70 -3.72
CA LEU A 52 -2.68 -19.60 -4.84
C LEU A 52 -3.08 -20.41 -6.07
N ASP A 53 -3.91 -21.42 -5.89
CA ASP A 53 -4.50 -22.25 -6.95
C ASP A 53 -5.87 -21.74 -7.42
N ALA A 54 -6.28 -20.55 -6.99
CA ALA A 54 -7.56 -19.96 -7.38
C ALA A 54 -7.61 -19.68 -8.87
N GLU A 55 -8.78 -19.94 -9.47
CA GLU A 55 -9.05 -19.72 -10.88
C GLU A 55 -10.51 -19.29 -11.07
N GLY A 56 -10.71 -18.22 -11.85
CA GLY A 56 -12.03 -17.75 -12.27
C GLY A 56 -12.93 -17.24 -11.13
N ILE A 57 -12.36 -16.67 -10.08
CA ILE A 57 -13.14 -16.04 -9.02
C ILE A 57 -13.75 -14.74 -9.54
N HIS A 58 -15.05 -14.57 -9.33
CA HIS A 58 -15.77 -13.33 -9.64
C HIS A 58 -16.04 -12.54 -8.35
N CYS A 59 -15.30 -11.43 -8.14
CA CYS A 59 -15.48 -10.56 -6.98
C CYS A 59 -16.82 -9.83 -7.05
N THR A 60 -17.58 -9.85 -5.96
CA THR A 60 -18.91 -9.22 -5.92
C THR A 60 -18.86 -7.74 -5.55
N ASN A 61 -17.73 -7.26 -5.02
CA ASN A 61 -17.54 -5.89 -4.47
C ASN A 61 -18.59 -5.53 -3.39
N THR A 62 -19.08 -6.51 -2.68
CA THR A 62 -19.99 -6.34 -1.55
C THR A 62 -19.35 -6.89 -0.27
N LEU A 63 -19.78 -6.43 0.89
CA LEU A 63 -19.30 -6.93 2.18
C LEU A 63 -19.61 -8.42 2.42
N ALA A 64 -20.46 -9.02 1.60
CA ALA A 64 -20.77 -10.44 1.64
C ALA A 64 -19.85 -11.30 0.76
N ASP A 65 -18.87 -10.69 0.07
CA ASP A 65 -17.92 -11.45 -0.74
C ASP A 65 -17.08 -12.38 0.16
N PRO A 66 -17.09 -13.70 -0.11
CA PRO A 66 -16.40 -14.67 0.76
C PRO A 66 -14.88 -14.56 0.71
N HIS A 67 -14.32 -13.85 -0.27
CA HIS A 67 -12.87 -13.67 -0.42
C HIS A 67 -12.38 -12.40 0.28
N ILE A 68 -13.26 -11.54 0.81
CA ILE A 68 -12.84 -10.43 1.65
C ILE A 68 -12.28 -10.99 2.96
N PHE A 69 -11.00 -10.69 3.18
CA PHE A 69 -10.29 -11.08 4.38
C PHE A 69 -10.44 -10.05 5.49
N LEU A 70 -10.30 -8.75 5.16
CA LEU A 70 -10.42 -7.62 6.08
C LEU A 70 -11.04 -6.44 5.38
N THR A 71 -11.79 -5.64 6.13
CA THR A 71 -12.31 -4.34 5.69
C THR A 71 -11.70 -3.20 6.49
N PHE A 72 -11.59 -2.03 5.86
CA PHE A 72 -11.04 -0.82 6.45
C PHE A 72 -11.94 0.36 6.12
N ILE A 73 -11.90 1.37 6.98
CA ILE A 73 -12.58 2.64 6.79
C ILE A 73 -11.53 3.73 6.69
N THR A 74 -11.66 4.61 5.69
CA THR A 74 -10.83 5.80 5.57
C THR A 74 -11.53 6.95 6.27
N GLU A 75 -10.88 7.45 7.34
CA GLU A 75 -11.44 8.48 8.21
C GLU A 75 -11.26 9.90 7.65
N ASN A 76 -10.18 10.15 6.90
CA ASN A 76 -9.83 11.45 6.36
C ASN A 76 -10.85 11.91 5.31
N PRO A 77 -11.66 12.97 5.58
CA PRO A 77 -12.71 13.40 4.66
C PRO A 77 -12.17 14.06 3.39
N LYS A 78 -10.90 14.50 3.40
CA LYS A 78 -10.27 15.19 2.27
C LYS A 78 -9.61 14.24 1.28
N CYS A 79 -9.22 13.04 1.75
CA CYS A 79 -8.64 12.01 0.92
C CYS A 79 -9.36 10.69 1.17
N GLN A 80 -10.38 10.41 0.38
CA GLN A 80 -11.18 9.20 0.45
C GLN A 80 -10.62 8.14 -0.50
N TYR A 81 -9.36 7.71 -0.23
CA TYR A 81 -8.68 6.58 -0.85
C TYR A 81 -8.20 5.64 0.24
N GLY A 82 -8.46 4.35 0.10
CA GLY A 82 -8.36 3.39 1.19
C GLY A 82 -7.04 2.63 1.25
N VAL A 83 -7.13 1.30 1.48
CA VAL A 83 -5.93 0.47 1.65
C VAL A 83 -5.19 0.31 0.33
N ASP A 84 -3.86 0.43 0.41
CA ASP A 84 -2.97 0.46 -0.74
C ASP A 84 -1.79 -0.49 -0.54
N GLY A 85 -0.65 -0.01 -0.04
CA GLY A 85 0.53 -0.83 0.23
C GLY A 85 0.28 -1.98 1.20
N ILE A 86 0.95 -3.11 0.99
CA ILE A 86 0.80 -4.32 1.79
C ILE A 86 2.12 -5.08 1.87
N VAL A 87 2.53 -5.50 3.08
CA VAL A 87 3.72 -6.34 3.30
C VAL A 87 3.50 -7.32 4.44
N PHE A 88 4.27 -8.41 4.46
CA PHE A 88 4.39 -9.32 5.59
C PHE A 88 5.78 -9.22 6.21
N ASP A 89 5.89 -9.30 7.54
CA ASP A 89 7.17 -9.51 8.20
C ASP A 89 7.53 -11.01 8.26
N HIS A 90 8.74 -11.30 8.75
CA HIS A 90 9.24 -12.66 8.84
C HIS A 90 8.45 -13.54 9.83
N ASP A 91 7.76 -12.94 10.78
CA ASP A 91 6.90 -13.63 11.75
C ASP A 91 5.48 -13.89 11.20
N GLY A 92 5.20 -13.44 9.98
CA GLY A 92 3.90 -13.56 9.33
C GLY A 92 2.87 -12.54 9.75
N ASN A 93 3.27 -11.46 10.42
CA ASN A 93 2.35 -10.35 10.65
C ASN A 93 2.13 -9.58 9.35
N LEU A 94 0.89 -9.20 9.09
CA LEU A 94 0.51 -8.43 7.92
C LEU A 94 0.46 -6.94 8.25
N TYR A 95 1.04 -6.12 7.38
CA TYR A 95 0.96 -4.67 7.46
C TYR A 95 0.24 -4.13 6.24
N VAL A 96 -0.72 -3.25 6.48
CA VAL A 96 -1.58 -2.67 5.44
C VAL A 96 -1.62 -1.16 5.62
N GLY A 97 -1.22 -0.42 4.59
CA GLY A 97 -1.33 1.03 4.54
C GLY A 97 -2.74 1.48 4.19
N ASN A 98 -3.31 2.44 4.93
CA ASN A 98 -4.51 3.17 4.54
C ASN A 98 -4.07 4.52 4.00
N PHE A 99 -4.10 4.68 2.69
CA PHE A 99 -3.54 5.81 1.96
C PHE A 99 -4.05 7.16 2.48
N GLY A 100 -5.36 7.34 2.47
CA GLY A 100 -5.97 8.62 2.82
C GLY A 100 -5.78 9.04 4.27
N ASP A 101 -5.62 8.05 5.17
CA ASP A 101 -5.39 8.31 6.59
C ASP A 101 -3.90 8.49 6.95
N GLY A 102 -2.97 8.12 6.05
CA GLY A 102 -1.53 8.10 6.35
C GLY A 102 -1.19 7.16 7.51
N VAL A 103 -1.84 6.01 7.59
CA VAL A 103 -1.74 5.06 8.71
C VAL A 103 -1.37 3.68 8.21
N VAL A 104 -0.44 3.02 8.90
CA VAL A 104 -0.18 1.59 8.70
C VAL A 104 -0.83 0.79 9.82
N HIS A 105 -1.66 -0.17 9.42
CA HIS A 105 -2.25 -1.17 10.30
C HIS A 105 -1.31 -2.36 10.45
N LYS A 106 -1.21 -2.91 11.67
CA LYS A 106 -0.59 -4.21 11.92
C LYS A 106 -1.66 -5.23 12.27
N ILE A 107 -1.65 -6.34 11.56
CA ILE A 107 -2.55 -7.47 11.74
C ILE A 107 -1.73 -8.67 12.20
N THR A 108 -2.11 -9.25 13.33
CA THR A 108 -1.51 -10.48 13.86
C THR A 108 -2.50 -11.62 13.81
N PHE A 109 -1.99 -12.86 13.83
CA PHE A 109 -2.79 -14.05 13.63
C PHE A 109 -2.73 -15.01 14.81
N ASN A 110 -3.78 -15.80 14.97
CA ASN A 110 -3.78 -16.99 15.81
C ASN A 110 -3.11 -18.17 15.08
N PRO A 111 -2.74 -19.26 15.79
CA PRO A 111 -2.16 -20.43 15.16
C PRO A 111 -3.03 -21.11 14.08
N ASP A 112 -4.34 -20.89 14.11
CA ASP A 112 -5.29 -21.39 13.11
C ASP A 112 -5.43 -20.47 11.88
N GLY A 113 -4.66 -19.37 11.82
CA GLY A 113 -4.69 -18.39 10.73
C GLY A 113 -5.84 -17.38 10.81
N SER A 114 -6.65 -17.42 11.86
CA SER A 114 -7.64 -16.38 12.11
C SER A 114 -6.98 -15.10 12.62
N VAL A 115 -7.59 -13.95 12.36
CA VAL A 115 -7.08 -12.66 12.84
C VAL A 115 -7.17 -12.60 14.36
N LYS A 116 -6.03 -12.35 15.01
CA LYS A 116 -5.94 -12.14 16.44
C LYS A 116 -6.16 -10.66 16.80
N GLU A 117 -5.54 -9.77 16.07
CA GLU A 117 -5.62 -8.32 16.27
C GLU A 117 -5.45 -7.60 14.94
N ASN A 118 -6.19 -6.52 14.75
CA ASN A 118 -5.98 -5.50 13.73
C ASN A 118 -5.94 -4.14 14.43
N ARG A 119 -4.81 -3.46 14.41
CA ARG A 119 -4.67 -2.15 15.06
C ARG A 119 -3.93 -1.15 14.18
N LYS A 120 -4.27 0.13 14.35
CA LYS A 120 -3.44 1.23 13.85
C LYS A 120 -2.09 1.14 14.58
N TRP A 121 -1.02 0.86 13.84
CA TRP A 121 0.29 0.56 14.41
C TRP A 121 1.25 1.73 14.25
N ALA A 122 1.35 2.32 13.06
CA ALA A 122 2.15 3.49 12.80
C ALA A 122 1.24 4.62 12.27
N CYS A 123 1.32 5.76 12.91
CA CYS A 123 0.56 6.97 12.58
C CYS A 123 1.36 8.17 13.07
N ASP A 124 1.94 8.93 12.15
CA ASP A 124 2.69 10.16 12.44
C ASP A 124 2.46 11.18 11.32
N PRO A 125 1.43 12.04 11.42
CA PRO A 125 1.08 12.99 10.37
C PRO A 125 2.18 14.00 10.01
N ALA A 126 3.20 14.16 10.87
CA ALA A 126 4.35 15.02 10.58
C ALA A 126 5.34 14.35 9.62
N ASN A 127 5.46 13.02 9.66
CA ASN A 127 6.44 12.23 8.92
C ASN A 127 5.81 11.28 7.89
N LEU A 128 4.49 11.10 7.89
CA LEU A 128 3.76 10.20 6.97
C LEU A 128 2.37 10.78 6.72
N LYS A 129 2.11 11.26 5.52
CA LYS A 129 0.81 11.84 5.13
C LYS A 129 -0.07 10.86 4.38
N SER A 130 0.53 9.99 3.58
CA SER A 130 -0.15 8.94 2.83
C SER A 130 0.68 7.66 2.80
N THR A 131 0.05 6.54 2.45
CA THR A 131 0.71 5.23 2.39
C THR A 131 0.39 4.58 1.05
N ASP A 132 1.18 4.91 0.03
CA ASP A 132 1.16 4.19 -1.24
C ASP A 132 1.91 2.85 -1.09
N GLY A 133 2.66 2.40 -2.04
CA GLY A 133 3.39 1.15 -1.97
C GLY A 133 4.31 1.01 -0.76
N MET A 134 4.53 -0.22 -0.33
CA MET A 134 5.38 -0.55 0.82
C MET A 134 6.29 -1.73 0.55
N THR A 135 7.51 -1.66 1.09
CA THR A 135 8.46 -2.78 1.11
C THR A 135 9.05 -2.95 2.51
N ILE A 136 9.64 -4.11 2.77
CA ILE A 136 10.25 -4.42 4.07
C ILE A 136 11.67 -4.96 3.87
N ASP A 137 12.60 -4.53 4.72
CA ASP A 137 13.97 -5.02 4.71
C ASP A 137 14.15 -6.28 5.59
N PRO A 138 15.31 -6.96 5.51
CA PRO A 138 15.59 -8.12 6.37
C PRO A 138 15.64 -7.82 7.88
N TYR A 139 15.72 -6.55 8.27
CA TYR A 139 15.73 -6.12 9.68
C TYR A 139 14.34 -5.80 10.20
N GLY A 140 13.32 -5.86 9.34
CA GLY A 140 11.93 -5.57 9.68
C GLY A 140 11.55 -4.10 9.60
N ASN A 141 12.42 -3.23 9.05
CA ASN A 141 12.01 -1.86 8.75
C ASN A 141 11.11 -1.85 7.52
N ILE A 142 9.99 -1.15 7.61
CA ILE A 142 9.07 -0.94 6.49
C ILE A 142 9.34 0.43 5.88
N TYR A 143 9.50 0.45 4.57
CA TYR A 143 9.64 1.67 3.78
C TYR A 143 8.35 1.91 3.03
N VAL A 144 7.85 3.13 3.15
CA VAL A 144 6.54 3.53 2.65
C VAL A 144 6.72 4.69 1.68
N ALA A 145 6.15 4.58 0.50
CA ALA A 145 6.00 5.72 -0.39
C ALA A 145 4.91 6.66 0.18
N ASP A 146 5.33 7.83 0.62
CA ASP A 146 4.44 8.91 1.03
C ASP A 146 4.19 9.82 -0.17
N PHE A 147 3.30 9.36 -1.04
CA PHE A 147 2.92 9.99 -2.29
C PHE A 147 2.55 11.47 -2.12
N SER A 148 1.69 11.77 -1.15
CA SER A 148 1.21 13.13 -0.89
C SER A 148 2.29 14.10 -0.41
N ALA A 149 3.43 13.59 0.07
CA ALA A 149 4.52 14.41 0.60
C ALA A 149 5.79 14.38 -0.25
N ASN A 150 5.77 13.75 -1.43
CA ASN A 150 6.97 13.48 -2.23
C ASN A 150 8.10 12.90 -1.37
N ALA A 151 7.81 11.86 -0.60
CA ALA A 151 8.71 11.36 0.42
C ALA A 151 8.77 9.83 0.51
N ILE A 152 9.84 9.33 1.10
CA ILE A 152 9.93 7.97 1.61
C ILE A 152 10.01 8.03 3.13
N ALA A 153 9.11 7.33 3.80
CA ALA A 153 9.14 7.14 5.24
C ALA A 153 9.68 5.75 5.60
N ARG A 154 10.45 5.66 6.69
CA ARG A 154 10.85 4.41 7.33
C ARG A 154 10.07 4.21 8.61
N ILE A 155 9.53 3.01 8.80
CA ILE A 155 8.87 2.59 10.03
C ILE A 155 9.70 1.45 10.63
N THR A 156 10.25 1.67 11.82
CA THR A 156 11.04 0.65 12.54
C THR A 156 10.12 -0.41 13.15
N PRO A 157 10.65 -1.61 13.55
CA PRO A 157 9.83 -2.70 14.09
C PRO A 157 9.00 -2.35 15.33
N ASP A 158 9.38 -1.30 16.07
CA ASP A 158 8.62 -0.75 17.19
C ASP A 158 7.51 0.25 16.78
N GLY A 159 7.38 0.54 15.49
CA GLY A 159 6.34 1.43 14.93
C GLY A 159 6.72 2.92 14.87
N ARG A 160 7.97 3.26 15.11
CA ARG A 160 8.44 4.65 14.99
C ARG A 160 8.61 5.03 13.53
N VAL A 161 7.99 6.13 13.14
CA VAL A 161 8.05 6.68 11.78
C VAL A 161 9.15 7.74 11.68
N THR A 162 9.91 7.70 10.61
CA THR A 162 10.92 8.72 10.27
C THR A 162 10.85 9.00 8.78
N ARG A 163 10.74 10.26 8.39
CA ARG A 163 10.88 10.66 6.98
C ARG A 163 12.36 10.59 6.60
N MET A 164 12.70 9.66 5.69
CA MET A 164 14.07 9.44 5.24
C MET A 164 14.49 10.45 4.18
N ALA A 165 13.64 10.65 3.20
CA ALA A 165 13.88 11.54 2.08
C ALA A 165 12.59 12.22 1.68
N CYS A 166 12.69 13.43 1.16
CA CYS A 166 11.58 14.13 0.53
C CYS A 166 12.13 15.11 -0.51
N SER A 167 11.33 15.37 -1.53
CA SER A 167 11.61 16.37 -2.54
C SER A 167 10.55 17.47 -2.52
N PRO A 168 10.89 18.70 -2.93
CA PRO A 168 9.88 19.71 -3.26
C PRO A 168 9.11 19.28 -4.51
N ASP A 169 8.22 20.13 -4.99
CA ASP A 169 7.65 20.03 -6.34
C ASP A 169 8.77 20.01 -7.39
N THR A 170 8.80 18.97 -8.25
CA THR A 170 9.93 18.66 -9.14
C THR A 170 9.49 17.76 -10.30
N ASP A 171 10.27 17.73 -11.37
CA ASP A 171 10.10 16.82 -12.51
C ASP A 171 10.85 15.48 -12.36
N GLY A 172 11.53 15.27 -11.26
CA GLY A 172 12.24 14.03 -10.94
C GLY A 172 13.47 13.70 -11.80
N PHE A 173 13.84 14.54 -12.79
CA PHE A 173 14.89 14.20 -13.77
C PHE A 173 16.31 14.21 -13.21
N HIS A 174 16.51 14.66 -11.99
CA HIS A 174 17.82 14.68 -11.33
C HIS A 174 17.89 13.67 -10.17
N GLY A 175 16.94 12.76 -10.07
CA GLY A 175 16.88 11.71 -9.05
C GLY A 175 16.05 12.09 -7.82
N GLU A 176 15.31 13.19 -7.91
CA GLU A 176 14.34 13.58 -6.88
C GLU A 176 13.16 12.59 -6.84
N LEU A 177 12.47 12.56 -5.71
CA LEU A 177 11.17 11.89 -5.59
C LEU A 177 10.12 12.78 -6.26
N ASP A 178 9.34 12.16 -7.13
CA ASP A 178 8.30 12.81 -7.91
C ASP A 178 7.05 11.94 -7.90
N GLU A 179 6.21 12.16 -6.91
CA GLU A 179 5.08 11.29 -6.54
C GLU A 179 5.46 9.80 -6.47
N PRO A 180 6.23 9.41 -5.44
CA PRO A 180 6.69 8.02 -5.29
C PRO A 180 5.52 7.07 -5.08
N GLY A 181 5.44 6.01 -5.90
CA GLY A 181 4.39 5.00 -5.82
C GLY A 181 4.84 3.72 -5.13
N GLU A 182 5.88 3.05 -5.60
CA GLU A 182 6.32 1.75 -5.04
C GLU A 182 7.82 1.74 -4.74
N PRO A 183 8.23 1.54 -3.49
CA PRO A 183 9.61 1.32 -3.11
C PRO A 183 9.99 -0.16 -3.20
N CYS A 184 11.24 -0.44 -3.55
CA CYS A 184 11.81 -1.78 -3.58
C CYS A 184 13.18 -1.78 -2.90
N VAL A 185 13.38 -2.62 -1.89
CA VAL A 185 14.68 -2.81 -1.23
C VAL A 185 15.60 -3.64 -2.11
N TRP A 186 16.80 -3.13 -2.39
CA TRP A 186 17.86 -3.83 -3.10
C TRP A 186 19.21 -3.59 -2.43
N GLY A 187 19.65 -4.56 -1.63
CA GLY A 187 20.88 -4.44 -0.83
C GLY A 187 20.79 -3.29 0.17
N ASP A 188 21.68 -2.32 0.06
CA ASP A 188 21.74 -1.10 0.86
C ASP A 188 21.00 0.08 0.20
N LYS A 189 20.13 -0.19 -0.74
CA LYS A 189 19.41 0.80 -1.52
C LYS A 189 17.90 0.58 -1.49
N ILE A 190 17.17 1.68 -1.69
CA ILE A 190 15.75 1.65 -2.03
C ILE A 190 15.60 2.25 -3.42
N ILE A 191 15.02 1.49 -4.33
CA ILE A 191 14.65 1.95 -5.66
C ILE A 191 13.17 2.27 -5.62
N VAL A 192 12.79 3.44 -6.12
CA VAL A 192 11.43 3.97 -6.04
C VAL A 192 10.93 4.27 -7.44
N SER A 193 9.79 3.70 -7.83
CA SER A 193 9.08 4.16 -9.01
C SER A 193 8.28 5.42 -8.67
N CYS A 194 8.40 6.43 -9.49
CA CYS A 194 7.62 7.66 -9.40
C CYS A 194 6.71 7.73 -10.62
N PHE A 195 5.46 8.11 -10.45
CA PHE A 195 4.55 8.07 -11.59
C PHE A 195 3.80 9.38 -11.87
N ASP A 196 4.07 10.41 -11.05
CA ASP A 196 3.75 11.79 -11.37
C ASP A 196 2.27 12.01 -11.76
N LEU A 197 1.35 11.57 -10.90
CA LEU A 197 -0.08 11.74 -11.09
C LEU A 197 -0.63 12.82 -10.15
N VAL A 198 -0.89 14.00 -10.66
CA VAL A 198 -1.56 15.06 -9.90
C VAL A 198 -3.04 14.75 -9.74
N THR A 199 -3.49 14.48 -8.53
CA THR A 199 -4.87 14.08 -8.24
C THR A 199 -5.66 15.09 -7.41
N ASP A 200 -5.01 15.96 -6.65
CA ASP A 200 -5.64 17.01 -5.83
C ASP A 200 -4.67 18.13 -5.44
N GLU A 201 -5.20 19.20 -4.85
CA GLU A 201 -4.45 20.41 -4.50
C GLU A 201 -3.63 20.30 -3.18
N GLU A 202 -3.78 19.22 -2.41
CA GLU A 202 -3.12 19.08 -1.09
C GLU A 202 -1.78 18.35 -1.16
N LYS A 203 -1.31 18.00 -2.34
CA LYS A 203 -0.03 17.31 -2.57
C LYS A 203 1.10 18.30 -2.76
N VAL A 204 2.33 17.82 -2.57
CA VAL A 204 3.54 18.62 -2.81
C VAL A 204 3.71 18.82 -4.30
N ASN A 205 3.54 17.79 -5.10
CA ASN A 205 3.66 17.86 -6.55
C ASN A 205 2.39 18.45 -7.18
N THR A 206 2.55 19.44 -8.04
CA THR A 206 1.44 20.23 -8.61
C THR A 206 1.36 20.19 -10.12
N ALA A 207 2.36 19.66 -10.80
CA ALA A 207 2.39 19.49 -12.24
C ALA A 207 2.54 18.01 -12.61
N HIS A 208 2.08 17.65 -13.78
CA HIS A 208 2.23 16.32 -14.35
C HIS A 208 3.25 16.40 -15.49
N GLU A 209 4.45 15.98 -15.24
CA GLU A 209 5.53 15.93 -16.21
C GLU A 209 5.74 14.50 -16.73
N MET A 210 6.12 14.39 -17.97
CA MET A 210 6.43 13.12 -18.61
C MET A 210 7.82 13.15 -19.28
N PRO A 211 8.54 12.06 -19.27
CA PRO A 211 8.19 10.72 -18.79
C PRO A 211 8.31 10.57 -17.26
N ALA A 212 7.55 9.63 -16.68
CA ALA A 212 7.70 9.25 -15.29
C ALA A 212 9.13 8.76 -14.99
N THR A 213 9.58 8.93 -13.76
CA THR A 213 10.98 8.72 -13.36
C THR A 213 11.13 7.59 -12.33
N MET A 214 12.37 7.30 -11.97
CA MET A 214 12.73 6.43 -10.85
C MET A 214 13.81 7.12 -10.01
N ALA A 215 13.64 7.08 -8.70
CA ALA A 215 14.64 7.55 -7.76
C ALA A 215 15.36 6.37 -7.08
N MET A 216 16.57 6.61 -6.57
CA MET A 216 17.32 5.65 -5.77
C MET A 216 17.86 6.33 -4.53
N LEU A 217 17.62 5.73 -3.38
CA LEU A 217 18.05 6.22 -2.07
C LEU A 217 19.03 5.24 -1.44
N ASP A 218 20.04 5.76 -0.74
CA ASP A 218 20.89 4.94 0.13
C ASP A 218 20.17 4.66 1.45
N VAL A 219 20.24 3.43 1.92
CA VAL A 219 19.78 3.05 3.26
C VAL A 219 20.98 3.16 4.19
N GLU A 220 21.03 4.21 4.99
CA GLU A 220 22.02 4.28 6.06
C GLU A 220 21.72 3.18 7.10
N PRO A 221 22.76 2.44 7.55
CA PRO A 221 22.62 1.33 8.50
C PRO A 221 22.10 1.76 9.87
#